data_b3334a21c08c20e382ab95d25aa84207
#
_entry.id   b3334a21c08c20e382ab95d25aa84207
#
_cell.length_a   1.000
_cell.length_b   1.000
_cell.length_c   1.000
_cell.angle_alpha   90.00
_cell.angle_beta   90.00
_cell.angle_gamma   90.00
#
_symmetry.space_group_name_H-M   'P 1'
#
loop_
_entity.id
_entity.type
_entity.pdbx_description
1 polymer ?
#
loop_
_entity_poly.entity_id
_entity_poly.type
_entity_poly.pdbx_seq_one_letter_code
_entity_poly.pdbx_strand_id
1 'polypeptide(L)'
;MGAGAVSAVCMAVVKDSFLADRREKILSIMQVLFVIGPAAAPSIGTAVLQLADWRATFWVLSAVGAVCLALTLLFRESLNPVERTDGGLASTLGQLGSVAKDRGFTAFLIITSLFEVAFMGYIAVGSYIYIDFFGVGEAGYSLFFGIAALLTATGPFIWLTCSHVTSARRFTTILLVLSIALGAAIILVGESGPVAFCALFSAFAVAEAAGRPYMMNILLEQTKRNAGAASALMNCVRTGVGCVGMVLAALPWTSYVFGVGALMAGGMIVSLVGWIALLRSRTPLAGIKEDEPVSPW
;
A
#
# COMPACT_ATOMS: atom_id res chain seq x y z
N MET A 1 7.80 -11.40 8.27
CA MET A 1 8.76 -10.61 9.06
C MET A 1 10.00 -10.20 8.27
N GLY A 2 10.69 -11.10 7.55
CA GLY A 2 11.92 -10.78 6.81
C GLY A 2 11.80 -9.66 5.77
N ALA A 3 10.76 -9.67 4.94
CA ALA A 3 10.56 -8.64 3.91
C ALA A 3 10.41 -7.21 4.47
N GLY A 4 9.72 -7.07 5.62
CA GLY A 4 9.58 -5.78 6.30
C GLY A 4 10.92 -5.26 6.85
N ALA A 5 11.75 -6.16 7.39
CA ALA A 5 13.08 -5.81 7.88
C ALA A 5 13.99 -5.36 6.72
N VAL A 6 13.96 -6.09 5.59
CA VAL A 6 14.74 -5.73 4.39
C VAL A 6 14.35 -4.34 3.88
N SER A 7 13.07 -4.04 3.76
CA SER A 7 12.60 -2.72 3.29
C SER A 7 13.06 -1.58 4.21
N ALA A 8 12.97 -1.77 5.53
CA ALA A 8 13.41 -0.77 6.50
C ALA A 8 14.93 -0.53 6.44
N VAL A 9 15.71 -1.62 6.37
CA VAL A 9 17.18 -1.54 6.27
C VAL A 9 17.62 -0.90 4.96
N CYS A 10 17.00 -1.26 3.82
CA CYS A 10 17.32 -0.63 2.53
C CYS A 10 17.14 0.88 2.55
N MET A 11 16.04 1.37 3.15
CA MET A 11 15.80 2.81 3.29
C MET A 11 16.85 3.50 4.18
N ALA A 12 17.25 2.85 5.28
CA ALA A 12 18.30 3.36 6.15
C ALA A 12 19.65 3.43 5.43
N VAL A 13 20.05 2.36 4.74
CA VAL A 13 21.30 2.30 3.97
C VAL A 13 21.36 3.38 2.90
N VAL A 14 20.27 3.63 2.18
CA VAL A 14 20.20 4.70 1.17
C VAL A 14 20.38 6.07 1.83
N LYS A 15 19.75 6.28 3.00
CA LYS A 15 19.87 7.53 3.76
C LYS A 15 21.32 7.78 4.20
N ASP A 16 22.00 6.73 4.66
CA ASP A 16 23.35 6.85 5.26
C ASP A 16 24.46 6.87 4.20
N SER A 17 24.24 6.22 3.04
CA SER A 17 25.26 6.06 2.01
C SER A 17 25.27 7.16 0.96
N PHE A 18 24.19 7.95 0.80
CA PHE A 18 24.08 8.92 -0.30
C PHE A 18 23.75 10.32 0.17
N LEU A 19 24.39 11.32 -0.47
CA LEU A 19 24.07 12.75 -0.30
C LEU A 19 22.66 13.06 -0.80
N ALA A 20 22.06 14.14 -0.31
CA ALA A 20 20.65 14.50 -0.54
C ALA A 20 20.23 14.42 -2.01
N ASP A 21 21.00 14.99 -2.93
CA ASP A 21 20.66 15.03 -4.37
C ASP A 21 20.63 13.65 -5.04
N ARG A 22 21.55 12.75 -4.65
CA ARG A 22 21.59 11.37 -5.16
C ARG A 22 20.57 10.48 -4.48
N ARG A 23 20.26 10.76 -3.21
CA ARG A 23 19.28 10.02 -2.42
C ARG A 23 17.90 10.05 -3.06
N GLU A 24 17.44 11.23 -3.47
CA GLU A 24 16.13 11.40 -4.12
C GLU A 24 16.02 10.57 -5.39
N LYS A 25 17.06 10.58 -6.24
CA LYS A 25 17.09 9.77 -7.45
C LYS A 25 17.04 8.26 -7.17
N ILE A 26 17.78 7.79 -6.16
CA ILE A 26 17.82 6.37 -5.79
C ILE A 26 16.47 5.93 -5.19
N LEU A 27 15.89 6.75 -4.31
CA LEU A 27 14.56 6.48 -3.75
C LEU A 27 13.49 6.42 -4.84
N SER A 28 13.56 7.32 -5.84
CA SER A 28 12.65 7.29 -6.99
C SER A 28 12.79 6.00 -7.81
N ILE A 29 14.02 5.55 -8.08
CA ILE A 29 14.27 4.27 -8.76
C ILE A 29 13.71 3.10 -7.94
N MET A 30 13.93 3.09 -6.63
CA MET A 30 13.37 2.05 -5.76
C MET A 30 11.84 2.02 -5.83
N GLN A 31 11.17 3.16 -5.84
CA GLN A 31 9.71 3.23 -5.98
C GLN A 31 9.23 2.63 -7.30
N VAL A 32 9.93 2.90 -8.40
CA VAL A 32 9.63 2.29 -9.70
C VAL A 32 9.76 0.76 -9.63
N LEU A 33 10.83 0.25 -9.01
CA LEU A 33 11.03 -1.19 -8.82
C LEU A 33 9.94 -1.83 -7.95
N PHE A 34 9.47 -1.13 -6.91
CA PHE A 34 8.36 -1.61 -6.08
C PHE A 34 7.04 -1.75 -6.85
N VAL A 35 6.84 -0.96 -7.90
CA VAL A 35 5.67 -1.07 -8.78
C VAL A 35 5.86 -2.16 -9.84
N ILE A 36 7.04 -2.21 -10.47
CA ILE A 36 7.34 -3.18 -11.54
C ILE A 36 7.38 -4.62 -10.99
N GLY A 37 7.93 -4.83 -9.79
CA GLY A 37 8.05 -6.15 -9.19
C GLY A 37 6.72 -6.90 -9.13
N PRO A 38 5.71 -6.42 -8.41
CA PRO A 38 4.39 -7.05 -8.38
C PRO A 38 3.70 -7.16 -9.74
N ALA A 39 3.91 -6.18 -10.65
CA ALA A 39 3.33 -6.23 -11.99
C ALA A 39 3.93 -7.37 -12.84
N ALA A 40 5.23 -7.62 -12.73
CA ALA A 40 5.93 -8.66 -13.48
C ALA A 40 5.81 -10.06 -12.85
N ALA A 41 5.62 -10.14 -11.53
CA ALA A 41 5.65 -11.40 -10.79
C ALA A 41 4.68 -12.47 -11.31
N PRO A 42 3.39 -12.18 -11.60
CA PRO A 42 2.47 -13.19 -12.13
C PRO A 42 2.90 -13.70 -13.51
N SER A 43 3.40 -12.83 -14.38
CA SER A 43 3.87 -13.22 -15.72
C SER A 43 5.10 -14.11 -15.65
N ILE A 44 6.04 -13.81 -14.75
CA ILE A 44 7.21 -14.66 -14.49
C ILE A 44 6.76 -16.00 -13.90
N GLY A 45 5.81 -15.99 -12.94
CA GLY A 45 5.25 -17.20 -12.35
C GLY A 45 4.59 -18.10 -13.40
N THR A 46 3.76 -17.53 -14.26
CA THR A 46 3.11 -18.26 -15.37
C THR A 46 4.16 -18.87 -16.31
N ALA A 47 5.20 -18.13 -16.68
CA ALA A 47 6.27 -18.65 -17.54
C ALA A 47 7.02 -19.84 -16.88
N VAL A 48 7.28 -19.76 -15.57
CA VAL A 48 7.92 -20.86 -14.82
C VAL A 48 7.00 -22.10 -14.80
N LEU A 49 5.68 -21.90 -14.58
CA LEU A 49 4.71 -23.00 -14.57
C LEU A 49 4.53 -23.67 -15.94
N GLN A 50 4.72 -22.93 -17.04
CA GLN A 50 4.71 -23.52 -18.40
C GLN A 50 5.96 -24.36 -18.71
N LEU A 51 7.09 -24.06 -18.06
CA LEU A 51 8.37 -24.75 -18.29
C LEU A 51 8.60 -25.90 -17.29
N ALA A 52 7.97 -25.83 -16.13
CA ALA A 52 8.19 -26.74 -15.01
C ALA A 52 6.96 -26.80 -14.09
N ASP A 53 7.04 -27.58 -13.02
CA ASP A 53 5.97 -27.68 -12.02
C ASP A 53 5.98 -26.52 -11.01
N TRP A 54 4.95 -26.44 -10.16
CA TRP A 54 4.82 -25.39 -9.13
C TRP A 54 6.01 -25.33 -8.16
N ARG A 55 6.73 -26.44 -7.98
CA ARG A 55 7.92 -26.49 -7.11
C ARG A 55 9.06 -25.64 -7.67
N ALA A 56 9.14 -25.49 -8.98
CA ALA A 56 10.14 -24.64 -9.62
C ALA A 56 10.03 -23.18 -9.21
N THR A 57 8.83 -22.68 -8.92
CA THR A 57 8.65 -21.31 -8.43
C THR A 57 9.37 -21.09 -7.10
N PHE A 58 9.31 -22.07 -6.19
CA PHE A 58 10.04 -22.01 -4.91
C PHE A 58 11.55 -22.11 -5.07
N TRP A 59 12.03 -22.91 -6.06
CA TRP A 59 13.45 -22.95 -6.38
C TRP A 59 13.97 -21.63 -6.93
N VAL A 60 13.20 -20.97 -7.79
CA VAL A 60 13.53 -19.62 -8.29
C VAL A 60 13.58 -18.62 -7.13
N LEU A 61 12.57 -18.60 -6.24
CA LEU A 61 12.57 -17.73 -5.06
C LEU A 61 13.76 -18.01 -4.13
N SER A 62 14.09 -19.29 -3.93
CA SER A 62 15.25 -19.70 -3.12
C SER A 62 16.56 -19.25 -3.73
N ALA A 63 16.72 -19.35 -5.05
CA ALA A 63 17.90 -18.87 -5.77
C ALA A 63 18.05 -17.35 -5.64
N VAL A 64 16.96 -16.58 -5.82
CA VAL A 64 16.96 -15.13 -5.62
C VAL A 64 17.35 -14.79 -4.17
N GLY A 65 16.75 -15.50 -3.19
CA GLY A 65 17.12 -15.33 -1.78
C GLY A 65 18.58 -15.61 -1.48
N ALA A 66 19.15 -16.66 -2.07
CA ALA A 66 20.57 -16.99 -1.93
C ALA A 66 21.48 -15.92 -2.52
N VAL A 67 21.13 -15.38 -3.70
CA VAL A 67 21.86 -14.26 -4.32
C VAL A 67 21.80 -13.02 -3.43
N CYS A 68 20.63 -12.66 -2.92
CA CYS A 68 20.46 -11.54 -2.00
C CYS A 68 21.31 -11.73 -0.73
N LEU A 69 21.32 -12.93 -0.16
CA LEU A 69 22.15 -13.25 1.00
C LEU A 69 23.64 -13.10 0.69
N ALA A 70 24.11 -13.65 -0.43
CA ALA A 70 25.50 -13.51 -0.86
C ALA A 70 25.91 -12.05 -1.03
N LEU A 71 25.06 -11.23 -1.68
CA LEU A 71 25.31 -9.80 -1.83
C LEU A 71 25.32 -9.07 -0.48
N THR A 72 24.45 -9.46 0.46
CA THR A 72 24.41 -8.88 1.81
C THR A 72 25.67 -9.21 2.60
N LEU A 73 26.23 -10.42 2.45
CA LEU A 73 27.49 -10.80 3.11
C LEU A 73 28.71 -10.05 2.56
N LEU A 74 28.62 -9.57 1.31
CA LEU A 74 29.65 -8.72 0.70
C LEU A 74 29.48 -7.23 1.05
N PHE A 75 28.34 -6.87 1.63
CA PHE A 75 28.03 -5.48 1.98
C PHE A 75 28.86 -5.03 3.19
N ARG A 76 29.49 -3.86 3.08
CA ARG A 76 30.18 -3.21 4.20
C ARG A 76 29.25 -2.28 4.93
N GLU A 77 29.25 -2.35 6.26
CA GLU A 77 28.49 -1.47 7.14
C GLU A 77 28.72 0.00 6.78
N SER A 78 27.65 0.73 6.48
CA SER A 78 27.70 2.14 6.08
C SER A 78 27.52 3.10 7.24
N LEU A 79 26.99 2.64 8.40
CA LEU A 79 26.70 3.48 9.55
C LEU A 79 27.99 3.78 10.34
N ASN A 80 28.28 5.09 10.51
CA ASN A 80 29.39 5.53 11.34
C ASN A 80 29.20 5.06 12.79
N PRO A 81 30.21 4.42 13.42
CA PRO A 81 30.11 3.94 14.81
C PRO A 81 29.67 5.02 15.81
N VAL A 82 29.97 6.29 15.56
CA VAL A 82 29.61 7.43 16.42
C VAL A 82 28.10 7.74 16.37
N GLU A 83 27.44 7.40 15.27
CA GLU A 83 26.01 7.66 15.06
C GLU A 83 25.13 6.49 15.47
N ARG A 84 25.72 5.38 15.93
CA ARG A 84 24.99 4.24 16.46
C ARG A 84 24.27 4.65 17.74
N THR A 85 22.95 4.64 17.68
CA THR A 85 22.13 4.90 18.86
C THR A 85 22.03 3.61 19.65
N ASP A 86 22.54 3.57 20.87
CA ASP A 86 22.41 2.44 21.81
C ASP A 86 20.98 2.31 22.39
N GLY A 87 19.99 2.69 21.59
CA GLY A 87 18.58 2.56 21.94
C GLY A 87 18.14 1.11 21.86
N GLY A 88 18.09 0.41 23.01
CA GLY A 88 17.53 -0.93 23.09
C GLY A 88 16.07 -0.99 22.61
N LEU A 89 15.57 -2.20 22.36
CA LEU A 89 14.18 -2.47 21.92
C LEU A 89 13.13 -1.70 22.75
N ALA A 90 13.35 -1.56 24.05
CA ALA A 90 12.46 -0.82 24.94
C ALA A 90 12.34 0.67 24.58
N SER A 91 13.44 1.33 24.18
CA SER A 91 13.45 2.72 23.71
C SER A 91 12.69 2.87 22.41
N THR A 92 12.89 1.94 21.47
CA THR A 92 12.19 1.93 20.17
C THR A 92 10.68 1.72 20.35
N LEU A 93 10.29 0.75 21.20
CA LEU A 93 8.89 0.53 21.54
C LEU A 93 8.27 1.72 22.29
N GLY A 94 9.03 2.39 23.14
CA GLY A 94 8.61 3.64 23.79
C GLY A 94 8.32 4.76 22.79
N GLN A 95 9.16 4.91 21.77
CA GLN A 95 8.95 5.89 20.69
C GLN A 95 7.70 5.56 19.85
N LEU A 96 7.50 4.29 19.47
CA LEU A 96 6.28 3.84 18.78
C LEU A 96 5.04 4.10 19.64
N GLY A 97 5.09 3.80 20.94
CA GLY A 97 4.01 4.07 21.88
C GLY A 97 3.70 5.55 22.03
N SER A 98 4.71 6.42 21.98
CA SER A 98 4.50 7.88 22.05
C SER A 98 3.76 8.41 20.82
N VAL A 99 4.09 7.92 19.64
CA VAL A 99 3.42 8.27 18.38
C VAL A 99 1.99 7.73 18.36
N ALA A 100 1.78 6.48 18.79
CA ALA A 100 0.45 5.86 18.86
C ALA A 100 -0.51 6.56 19.84
N LYS A 101 0.00 7.30 20.83
CA LYS A 101 -0.81 8.09 21.76
C LYS A 101 -1.39 9.36 21.14
N ASP A 102 -0.82 9.83 20.04
CA ASP A 102 -1.40 10.95 19.29
C ASP A 102 -2.73 10.51 18.64
N ARG A 103 -3.82 11.07 19.14
CA ARG A 103 -5.17 10.72 18.70
C ARG A 103 -5.43 11.10 17.24
N GLY A 104 -4.89 12.23 16.79
CA GLY A 104 -5.03 12.69 15.40
C GLY A 104 -4.32 11.76 14.44
N PHE A 105 -3.06 11.46 14.73
CA PHE A 105 -2.24 10.52 13.97
C PHE A 105 -2.91 9.14 13.89
N THR A 106 -3.24 8.54 15.03
CA THR A 106 -3.78 7.18 15.09
C THR A 106 -5.14 7.07 14.41
N ALA A 107 -6.05 8.03 14.63
CA ALA A 107 -7.35 8.03 13.98
C ALA A 107 -7.21 8.15 12.45
N PHE A 108 -6.41 9.09 11.96
CA PHE A 108 -6.19 9.26 10.53
C PHE A 108 -5.47 8.06 9.90
N LEU A 109 -4.49 7.48 10.61
CA LEU A 109 -3.82 6.25 10.18
C LEU A 109 -4.78 5.08 10.03
N ILE A 110 -5.67 4.84 11.00
CA ILE A 110 -6.66 3.75 10.94
C ILE A 110 -7.62 3.99 9.77
N ILE A 111 -8.18 5.19 9.63
CA ILE A 111 -9.10 5.56 8.56
C ILE A 111 -8.48 5.29 7.19
N THR A 112 -7.24 5.72 6.99
CA THR A 112 -6.57 5.56 5.70
C THR A 112 -6.06 4.13 5.46
N SER A 113 -5.78 3.37 6.51
CA SER A 113 -5.36 1.97 6.38
C SER A 113 -6.49 1.04 5.92
N LEU A 114 -7.77 1.45 6.05
CA LEU A 114 -8.90 0.63 5.59
C LEU A 114 -8.92 0.40 4.07
N PHE A 115 -8.26 1.24 3.28
CA PHE A 115 -8.04 0.98 1.86
C PHE A 115 -7.29 -0.34 1.62
N GLU A 116 -6.35 -0.69 2.51
CA GLU A 116 -5.58 -1.93 2.41
C GLU A 116 -6.44 -3.19 2.59
N VAL A 117 -7.59 -3.11 3.27
CA VAL A 117 -8.49 -4.27 3.44
C VAL A 117 -8.92 -4.83 2.10
N ALA A 118 -9.43 -3.98 1.22
CA ALA A 118 -9.90 -4.41 -0.08
C ALA A 118 -8.75 -4.70 -1.05
N PHE A 119 -7.69 -3.90 -1.02
CA PHE A 119 -6.54 -4.06 -1.90
C PHE A 119 -5.81 -5.38 -1.63
N MET A 120 -5.48 -5.67 -0.37
CA MET A 120 -4.84 -6.93 0.01
C MET A 120 -5.81 -8.12 -0.10
N GLY A 121 -7.10 -7.88 0.17
CA GLY A 121 -8.15 -8.89 -0.09
C GLY A 121 -8.15 -9.33 -1.55
N TYR A 122 -8.11 -8.40 -2.50
CA TYR A 122 -7.99 -8.73 -3.92
C TYR A 122 -6.71 -9.52 -4.24
N ILE A 123 -5.56 -9.12 -3.68
CA ILE A 123 -4.31 -9.86 -3.89
C ILE A 123 -4.45 -11.31 -3.43
N ALA A 124 -5.17 -11.57 -2.34
CA ALA A 124 -5.35 -12.91 -1.80
C ALA A 124 -6.26 -13.80 -2.68
N VAL A 125 -7.32 -13.24 -3.26
CA VAL A 125 -8.33 -14.02 -4.00
C VAL A 125 -8.36 -13.75 -5.50
N GLY A 126 -7.53 -12.87 -6.01
CA GLY A 126 -7.52 -12.43 -7.41
C GLY A 126 -7.32 -13.57 -8.40
N SER A 127 -6.45 -14.55 -8.09
CA SER A 127 -6.27 -15.75 -8.93
C SER A 127 -7.55 -16.58 -9.00
N TYR A 128 -8.24 -16.80 -7.88
CA TYR A 128 -9.52 -17.52 -7.85
C TYR A 128 -10.60 -16.81 -8.64
N ILE A 129 -10.64 -15.45 -8.60
CA ILE A 129 -11.60 -14.67 -9.39
C ILE A 129 -11.34 -14.84 -10.88
N TYR A 130 -10.12 -14.68 -11.33
CA TYR A 130 -9.84 -14.72 -12.77
C TYR A 130 -9.75 -16.13 -13.32
N ILE A 131 -9.11 -17.06 -12.62
CA ILE A 131 -8.88 -18.43 -13.12
C ILE A 131 -10.12 -19.29 -12.93
N ASP A 132 -10.64 -19.37 -11.69
CA ASP A 132 -11.70 -20.31 -11.35
C ASP A 132 -13.08 -19.74 -11.68
N PHE A 133 -13.34 -18.46 -11.34
CA PHE A 133 -14.68 -17.88 -11.54
C PHE A 133 -14.90 -17.41 -13.00
N PHE A 134 -13.95 -16.67 -13.58
CA PHE A 134 -14.07 -16.19 -14.96
C PHE A 134 -13.50 -17.15 -16.01
N GLY A 135 -12.73 -18.15 -15.63
CA GLY A 135 -12.17 -19.16 -16.55
C GLY A 135 -11.13 -18.63 -17.54
N VAL A 136 -10.47 -17.49 -17.25
CA VAL A 136 -9.50 -16.88 -18.18
C VAL A 136 -8.13 -17.53 -18.20
N GLY A 137 -7.90 -18.50 -17.32
CA GLY A 137 -6.62 -19.19 -17.17
C GLY A 137 -5.51 -18.34 -16.56
N GLU A 138 -4.32 -18.93 -16.35
CA GLU A 138 -3.19 -18.30 -15.69
C GLU A 138 -2.62 -17.10 -16.50
N ALA A 139 -2.54 -17.23 -17.81
CA ALA A 139 -2.07 -16.17 -18.70
C ALA A 139 -3.01 -14.96 -18.68
N GLY A 140 -4.35 -15.22 -18.69
CA GLY A 140 -5.36 -14.19 -18.55
C GLY A 140 -5.28 -13.47 -17.19
N TYR A 141 -5.13 -14.22 -16.10
CA TYR A 141 -4.93 -13.64 -14.77
C TYR A 141 -3.70 -12.72 -14.74
N SER A 142 -2.56 -13.19 -15.26
CA SER A 142 -1.33 -12.41 -15.32
C SER A 142 -1.50 -11.11 -16.11
N LEU A 143 -2.24 -11.15 -17.21
CA LEU A 143 -2.53 -9.98 -18.03
C LEU A 143 -3.38 -8.96 -17.26
N PHE A 144 -4.53 -9.38 -16.69
CA PHE A 144 -5.42 -8.50 -15.94
C PHE A 144 -4.74 -7.91 -14.69
N PHE A 145 -3.99 -8.73 -13.96
CA PHE A 145 -3.23 -8.27 -12.81
C PHE A 145 -2.15 -7.25 -13.21
N GLY A 146 -1.43 -7.51 -14.30
CA GLY A 146 -0.42 -6.58 -14.85
C GLY A 146 -1.03 -5.25 -15.27
N ILE A 147 -2.17 -5.28 -15.97
CA ILE A 147 -2.92 -4.05 -16.35
C ILE A 147 -3.33 -3.27 -15.10
N ALA A 148 -3.92 -3.94 -14.11
CA ALA A 148 -4.33 -3.28 -12.87
C ALA A 148 -3.14 -2.65 -12.14
N ALA A 149 -1.99 -3.32 -12.08
CA ALA A 149 -0.78 -2.79 -11.46
C ALA A 149 -0.23 -1.56 -12.21
N LEU A 150 -0.19 -1.60 -13.56
CA LEU A 150 0.25 -0.46 -14.38
C LEU A 150 -0.68 0.74 -14.21
N LEU A 151 -1.98 0.53 -14.20
CA LEU A 151 -2.95 1.60 -13.95
C LEU A 151 -2.76 2.18 -12.54
N THR A 152 -2.58 1.35 -11.52
CA THR A 152 -2.33 1.79 -10.15
C THR A 152 -1.11 2.70 -10.04
N ALA A 153 -0.06 2.46 -10.83
CA ALA A 153 1.13 3.31 -10.87
C ALA A 153 0.85 4.76 -11.33
N THR A 154 -0.27 5.02 -11.98
CA THR A 154 -0.69 6.38 -12.38
C THR A 154 -1.27 7.20 -11.21
N GLY A 155 -1.73 6.54 -10.15
CA GLY A 155 -2.41 7.17 -9.02
C GLY A 155 -1.66 8.34 -8.39
N PRO A 156 -0.38 8.23 -8.02
CA PRO A 156 0.38 9.33 -7.42
C PRO A 156 0.43 10.59 -8.28
N PHE A 157 0.44 10.44 -9.61
CA PHE A 157 0.44 11.58 -10.53
C PHE A 157 -0.89 12.33 -10.52
N ILE A 158 -2.00 11.64 -10.25
CA ILE A 158 -3.32 12.27 -10.11
C ILE A 158 -3.30 13.24 -8.94
N TRP A 159 -2.73 12.84 -7.79
CA TRP A 159 -2.60 13.76 -6.66
C TRP A 159 -1.74 14.97 -7.01
N LEU A 160 -0.56 14.77 -7.62
CA LEU A 160 0.32 15.86 -8.01
C LEU A 160 -0.39 16.89 -8.90
N THR A 161 -1.24 16.43 -9.81
CA THR A 161 -2.02 17.31 -10.69
C THR A 161 -3.18 17.99 -9.97
N CYS A 162 -3.87 17.27 -9.08
CA CYS A 162 -5.05 17.79 -8.37
C CYS A 162 -4.69 18.65 -7.16
N SER A 163 -3.49 18.51 -6.58
CA SER A 163 -3.07 19.23 -5.38
C SER A 163 -3.08 20.76 -5.53
N HIS A 164 -2.92 21.26 -6.75
CA HIS A 164 -2.96 22.70 -7.06
C HIS A 164 -4.39 23.30 -7.02
N VAL A 165 -5.43 22.49 -7.14
CA VAL A 165 -6.82 22.94 -7.27
C VAL A 165 -7.75 22.39 -6.18
N THR A 166 -7.30 21.40 -5.41
CA THR A 166 -8.16 20.69 -4.44
C THR A 166 -7.47 20.57 -3.10
N SER A 167 -8.17 20.91 -2.00
CA SER A 167 -7.66 20.71 -0.65
C SER A 167 -7.59 19.21 -0.31
N ALA A 168 -6.64 18.81 0.54
CA ALA A 168 -6.49 17.43 1.01
C ALA A 168 -7.78 16.87 1.61
N ARG A 169 -8.55 17.72 2.31
CA ARG A 169 -9.85 17.36 2.88
C ARG A 169 -10.88 16.97 1.81
N ARG A 170 -11.02 17.78 0.75
CA ARG A 170 -11.95 17.49 -0.35
C ARG A 170 -11.51 16.28 -1.12
N PHE A 171 -10.22 16.17 -1.40
CA PHE A 171 -9.67 15.05 -2.15
C PHE A 171 -9.88 13.72 -1.40
N THR A 172 -9.59 13.65 -0.09
CA THR A 172 -9.88 12.47 0.74
C THR A 172 -11.36 12.08 0.67
N THR A 173 -12.25 13.06 0.81
CA THR A 173 -13.70 12.80 0.77
C THR A 173 -14.12 12.25 -0.61
N ILE A 174 -13.60 12.81 -1.70
CA ILE A 174 -13.87 12.34 -3.06
C ILE A 174 -13.36 10.89 -3.23
N LEU A 175 -12.13 10.58 -2.79
CA LEU A 175 -11.59 9.23 -2.88
C LEU A 175 -12.45 8.21 -2.13
N LEU A 176 -12.90 8.54 -0.92
CA LEU A 176 -13.74 7.64 -0.12
C LEU A 176 -15.11 7.41 -0.78
N VAL A 177 -15.77 8.47 -1.23
CA VAL A 177 -17.09 8.36 -1.91
C VAL A 177 -16.96 7.60 -3.23
N LEU A 178 -15.94 7.91 -4.03
CA LEU A 178 -15.65 7.20 -5.28
C LEU A 178 -15.40 5.70 -5.02
N SER A 179 -14.62 5.38 -4.00
CA SER A 179 -14.30 3.98 -3.65
C SER A 179 -15.54 3.22 -3.17
N ILE A 180 -16.46 3.86 -2.45
CA ILE A 180 -17.76 3.27 -2.08
C ILE A 180 -18.58 2.98 -3.34
N ALA A 181 -18.67 3.94 -4.26
CA ALA A 181 -19.40 3.78 -5.51
C ALA A 181 -18.82 2.66 -6.37
N LEU A 182 -17.48 2.56 -6.46
CA LEU A 182 -16.78 1.49 -7.19
C LEU A 182 -17.02 0.12 -6.54
N GLY A 183 -17.00 0.03 -5.21
CA GLY A 183 -17.33 -1.19 -4.48
C GLY A 183 -18.78 -1.64 -4.73
N ALA A 184 -19.73 -0.71 -4.69
CA ALA A 184 -21.12 -0.98 -5.04
C ALA A 184 -21.27 -1.42 -6.52
N ALA A 185 -20.54 -0.77 -7.43
CA ALA A 185 -20.54 -1.15 -8.85
C ALA A 185 -19.99 -2.59 -9.06
N ILE A 186 -18.93 -2.99 -8.33
CA ILE A 186 -18.44 -4.37 -8.36
C ILE A 186 -19.51 -5.36 -7.89
N ILE A 187 -20.23 -5.04 -6.82
CA ILE A 187 -21.33 -5.89 -6.33
C ILE A 187 -22.43 -6.05 -7.40
N LEU A 188 -22.76 -5.00 -8.13
CA LEU A 188 -23.86 -5.01 -9.10
C LEU A 188 -23.49 -5.56 -10.46
N VAL A 189 -22.30 -5.23 -10.96
CA VAL A 189 -21.91 -5.55 -12.34
C VAL A 189 -20.54 -6.23 -12.46
N GLY A 190 -19.83 -6.46 -11.35
CA GLY A 190 -18.50 -7.06 -11.38
C GLY A 190 -18.48 -8.49 -11.92
N GLU A 191 -19.56 -9.24 -11.75
CA GLU A 191 -19.70 -10.61 -12.24
C GLU A 191 -20.04 -10.70 -13.75
N SER A 192 -20.32 -9.57 -14.40
CA SER A 192 -20.65 -9.57 -15.84
C SER A 192 -19.48 -9.96 -16.74
N GLY A 193 -18.24 -9.90 -16.24
CA GLY A 193 -17.07 -10.35 -16.96
C GLY A 193 -15.74 -9.84 -16.40
N PRO A 194 -14.63 -10.49 -16.76
CA PRO A 194 -13.30 -10.18 -16.21
C PRO A 194 -12.84 -8.75 -16.53
N VAL A 195 -13.23 -8.20 -17.67
CA VAL A 195 -12.89 -6.81 -18.06
C VAL A 195 -13.61 -5.80 -17.19
N ALA A 196 -14.91 -6.01 -16.91
CA ALA A 196 -15.68 -5.11 -16.06
C ALA A 196 -15.14 -5.11 -14.63
N PHE A 197 -14.86 -6.27 -14.07
CA PHE A 197 -14.24 -6.40 -12.75
C PHE A 197 -12.87 -5.72 -12.70
N CYS A 198 -12.00 -6.00 -13.68
CA CYS A 198 -10.66 -5.39 -13.77
C CYS A 198 -10.74 -3.87 -13.83
N ALA A 199 -11.61 -3.31 -14.67
CA ALA A 199 -11.76 -1.87 -14.82
C ALA A 199 -12.20 -1.19 -13.51
N LEU A 200 -13.22 -1.74 -12.85
CA LEU A 200 -13.73 -1.20 -11.59
C LEU A 200 -12.72 -1.33 -10.45
N PHE A 201 -12.06 -2.48 -10.34
CA PHE A 201 -11.04 -2.68 -9.32
C PHE A 201 -9.81 -1.81 -9.57
N SER A 202 -9.35 -1.71 -10.83
CA SER A 202 -8.22 -0.82 -11.17
C SER A 202 -8.51 0.63 -10.87
N ALA A 203 -9.74 1.11 -11.11
CA ALA A 203 -10.13 2.47 -10.74
C ALA A 203 -10.05 2.70 -9.22
N PHE A 204 -10.44 1.71 -8.41
CA PHE A 204 -10.26 1.75 -6.95
C PHE A 204 -8.77 1.74 -6.57
N ALA A 205 -7.96 0.87 -7.17
CA ALA A 205 -6.53 0.79 -6.88
C ALA A 205 -5.80 2.09 -7.25
N VAL A 206 -6.20 2.74 -8.36
CA VAL A 206 -5.71 4.08 -8.73
C VAL A 206 -6.10 5.13 -7.69
N ALA A 207 -7.35 5.12 -7.22
CA ALA A 207 -7.82 6.05 -6.18
C ALA A 207 -7.04 5.86 -4.87
N GLU A 208 -6.81 4.62 -4.47
CA GLU A 208 -6.00 4.26 -3.29
C GLU A 208 -4.56 4.77 -3.46
N ALA A 209 -3.92 4.49 -4.60
CA ALA A 209 -2.56 4.93 -4.88
C ALA A 209 -2.42 6.45 -4.95
N ALA A 210 -3.44 7.17 -5.44
CA ALA A 210 -3.47 8.62 -5.44
C ALA A 210 -3.52 9.21 -4.02
N GLY A 211 -4.14 8.50 -3.08
CA GLY A 211 -4.21 8.88 -1.68
C GLY A 211 -2.89 8.76 -0.91
N ARG A 212 -2.07 7.77 -1.24
CA ARG A 212 -0.89 7.39 -0.45
C ARG A 212 0.10 8.54 -0.18
N PRO A 213 0.55 9.33 -1.18
CA PRO A 213 1.60 10.31 -0.95
C PRO A 213 1.20 11.38 0.07
N TYR A 214 0.05 12.01 -0.13
CA TYR A 214 -0.37 13.11 0.76
C TYR A 214 -0.80 12.60 2.15
N MET A 215 -1.44 11.42 2.24
CA MET A 215 -1.79 10.81 3.52
C MET A 215 -0.54 10.52 4.35
N MET A 216 0.52 10.04 3.70
CA MET A 216 1.81 9.81 4.34
C MET A 216 2.45 11.10 4.81
N ASN A 217 2.42 12.16 4.00
CA ASN A 217 2.94 13.47 4.38
C ASN A 217 2.21 14.05 5.59
N ILE A 218 0.87 14.02 5.61
CA ILE A 218 0.08 14.49 6.75
C ILE A 218 0.46 13.75 8.03
N LEU A 219 0.61 12.44 7.98
CA LEU A 219 1.01 11.63 9.13
C LEU A 219 2.42 11.97 9.60
N LEU A 220 3.36 12.20 8.69
CA LEU A 220 4.74 12.57 9.04
C LEU A 220 4.83 13.98 9.62
N GLU A 221 4.01 14.92 9.16
CA GLU A 221 3.96 16.30 9.71
C GLU A 221 3.43 16.34 11.14
N GLN A 222 2.51 15.44 11.52
CA GLN A 222 2.03 15.29 12.90
C GLN A 222 3.17 14.94 13.87
N THR A 223 4.21 14.24 13.40
CA THR A 223 5.25 13.65 14.26
C THR A 223 6.66 14.05 13.85
N LYS A 224 6.88 15.35 13.56
CA LYS A 224 8.18 15.90 13.10
C LYS A 224 9.41 15.41 13.87
N ARG A 225 9.27 15.11 15.16
CA ARG A 225 10.37 14.71 16.05
C ARG A 225 10.72 13.22 15.95
N ASN A 226 9.78 12.36 15.51
CA ASN A 226 9.91 10.89 15.52
C ASN A 226 9.48 10.26 14.17
N ALA A 227 9.91 10.85 13.05
CA ALA A 227 9.51 10.41 11.71
C ALA A 227 9.79 8.91 11.42
N GLY A 228 10.90 8.37 11.95
CA GLY A 228 11.22 6.95 11.82
C GLY A 228 10.21 6.04 12.54
N ALA A 229 9.84 6.38 13.78
CA ALA A 229 8.83 5.65 14.54
C ALA A 229 7.45 5.78 13.88
N ALA A 230 7.10 6.96 13.35
CA ALA A 230 5.87 7.18 12.61
C ALA A 230 5.79 6.29 11.36
N SER A 231 6.84 6.26 10.53
CA SER A 231 6.91 5.41 9.34
C SER A 231 6.80 3.92 9.69
N ALA A 232 7.47 3.47 10.73
CA ALA A 232 7.39 2.08 11.19
C ALA A 232 5.97 1.73 11.64
N LEU A 233 5.32 2.62 12.41
CA LEU A 233 3.95 2.42 12.88
C LEU A 233 2.94 2.42 11.72
N MET A 234 3.09 3.34 10.76
CA MET A 234 2.27 3.38 9.55
C MET A 234 2.34 2.06 8.78
N ASN A 235 3.55 1.56 8.51
CA ASN A 235 3.73 0.30 7.79
C ASN A 235 3.17 -0.89 8.57
N CYS A 236 3.39 -0.94 9.89
CA CYS A 236 2.88 -2.00 10.75
C CYS A 236 1.34 -2.05 10.75
N VAL A 237 0.68 -0.91 10.95
CA VAL A 237 -0.79 -0.83 10.99
C VAL A 237 -1.39 -1.14 9.61
N ARG A 238 -0.88 -0.54 8.53
CA ARG A 238 -1.36 -0.80 7.17
C ARG A 238 -1.23 -2.27 6.80
N THR A 239 -0.07 -2.87 7.04
CA THR A 239 0.14 -4.31 6.77
C THR A 239 -0.77 -5.18 7.63
N GLY A 240 -0.91 -4.87 8.92
CA GLY A 240 -1.81 -5.60 9.81
C GLY A 240 -3.27 -5.54 9.36
N VAL A 241 -3.75 -4.34 9.00
CA VAL A 241 -5.10 -4.15 8.44
C VAL A 241 -5.25 -4.88 7.10
N GLY A 242 -4.23 -4.85 6.24
CA GLY A 242 -4.20 -5.60 5.00
C GLY A 242 -4.30 -7.12 5.21
N CYS A 243 -3.58 -7.67 6.21
CA CYS A 243 -3.69 -9.09 6.58
C CYS A 243 -5.11 -9.46 7.01
N VAL A 244 -5.79 -8.59 7.78
CA VAL A 244 -7.22 -8.80 8.11
C VAL A 244 -8.06 -8.82 6.82
N GLY A 245 -7.77 -7.94 5.86
CA GLY A 245 -8.42 -7.92 4.56
C GLY A 245 -8.27 -9.23 3.79
N MET A 246 -7.07 -9.81 3.77
CA MET A 246 -6.84 -11.13 3.14
C MET A 246 -7.69 -12.24 3.78
N VAL A 247 -7.74 -12.27 5.12
CA VAL A 247 -8.55 -13.25 5.85
C VAL A 247 -10.04 -13.06 5.55
N LEU A 248 -10.53 -11.81 5.58
CA LEU A 248 -11.92 -11.50 5.27
C LEU A 248 -12.30 -11.85 3.82
N ALA A 249 -11.40 -11.60 2.86
CA ALA A 249 -11.63 -11.96 1.46
C ALA A 249 -11.72 -13.47 1.22
N ALA A 250 -10.99 -14.25 2.02
CA ALA A 250 -10.98 -15.73 1.94
C ALA A 250 -12.19 -16.39 2.61
N LEU A 251 -13.10 -15.63 3.25
CA LEU A 251 -14.33 -16.18 3.81
C LEU A 251 -15.25 -16.73 2.68
N PRO A 252 -16.17 -17.66 3.02
CA PRO A 252 -17.07 -18.27 2.04
C PRO A 252 -18.18 -17.29 1.61
N TRP A 253 -17.81 -16.31 0.79
CA TRP A 253 -18.75 -15.41 0.12
C TRP A 253 -19.57 -16.14 -0.95
N THR A 254 -20.69 -15.57 -1.37
CA THR A 254 -21.46 -16.09 -2.52
C THR A 254 -20.61 -16.17 -3.79
N SER A 255 -19.74 -15.18 -3.98
CA SER A 255 -18.61 -15.19 -4.91
C SER A 255 -17.46 -14.33 -4.37
N TYR A 256 -16.23 -14.61 -4.80
CA TYR A 256 -15.10 -13.77 -4.43
C TYR A 256 -15.19 -12.35 -5.03
N VAL A 257 -15.84 -12.20 -6.19
CA VAL A 257 -16.13 -10.89 -6.79
C VAL A 257 -17.01 -10.06 -5.87
N PHE A 258 -18.12 -10.64 -5.40
CA PHE A 258 -19.01 -10.02 -4.41
C PHE A 258 -18.25 -9.70 -3.11
N GLY A 259 -17.44 -10.64 -2.61
CA GLY A 259 -16.64 -10.45 -1.39
C GLY A 259 -15.69 -9.24 -1.48
N VAL A 260 -14.96 -9.10 -2.58
CA VAL A 260 -14.08 -7.95 -2.82
C VAL A 260 -14.89 -6.65 -2.88
N GLY A 261 -16.01 -6.63 -3.61
CA GLY A 261 -16.91 -5.47 -3.68
C GLY A 261 -17.47 -5.08 -2.31
N ALA A 262 -17.87 -6.06 -1.50
CA ALA A 262 -18.39 -5.85 -0.16
C ALA A 262 -17.32 -5.29 0.80
N LEU A 263 -16.09 -5.80 0.73
CA LEU A 263 -14.96 -5.29 1.50
C LEU A 263 -14.58 -3.86 1.07
N MET A 264 -14.63 -3.55 -0.22
CA MET A 264 -14.43 -2.20 -0.73
C MET A 264 -15.50 -1.25 -0.20
N ALA A 265 -16.77 -1.53 -0.47
CA ALA A 265 -17.86 -0.66 -0.05
C ALA A 265 -17.93 -0.54 1.48
N GLY A 266 -17.92 -1.67 2.21
CA GLY A 266 -18.01 -1.71 3.66
C GLY A 266 -16.82 -1.03 4.35
N GLY A 267 -15.60 -1.36 3.94
CA GLY A 267 -14.38 -0.74 4.47
C GLY A 267 -14.36 0.76 4.25
N MET A 268 -14.77 1.22 3.06
CA MET A 268 -14.79 2.65 2.74
C MET A 268 -15.95 3.40 3.41
N ILE A 269 -17.09 2.75 3.67
CA ILE A 269 -18.16 3.34 4.49
C ILE A 269 -17.66 3.56 5.93
N VAL A 270 -17.01 2.57 6.53
CA VAL A 270 -16.42 2.70 7.87
C VAL A 270 -15.36 3.81 7.88
N SER A 271 -14.51 3.86 6.86
CA SER A 271 -13.52 4.93 6.69
C SER A 271 -14.15 6.30 6.56
N LEU A 272 -15.23 6.45 5.77
CA LEU A 272 -15.93 7.72 5.59
C LEU A 272 -16.61 8.19 6.89
N VAL A 273 -17.24 7.29 7.63
CA VAL A 273 -17.84 7.60 8.95
C VAL A 273 -16.75 8.06 9.92
N GLY A 274 -15.63 7.33 10.00
CA GLY A 274 -14.48 7.72 10.80
C GLY A 274 -13.90 9.09 10.38
N TRP A 275 -13.81 9.34 9.07
CA TRP A 275 -13.36 10.61 8.51
C TRP A 275 -14.26 11.77 8.90
N ILE A 276 -15.58 11.63 8.76
CA ILE A 276 -16.55 12.65 9.18
C ILE A 276 -16.47 12.90 10.69
N ALA A 277 -16.36 11.84 11.49
CA ALA A 277 -16.18 11.95 12.93
C ALA A 277 -14.90 12.70 13.31
N LEU A 278 -13.78 12.41 12.62
CA LEU A 278 -12.50 13.09 12.82
C LEU A 278 -12.58 14.57 12.45
N LEU A 279 -13.23 14.91 11.34
CA LEU A 279 -13.42 16.30 10.93
C LEU A 279 -14.28 17.10 11.91
N ARG A 280 -15.27 16.46 12.54
CA ARG A 280 -16.13 17.07 13.57
C ARG A 280 -15.47 17.13 14.94
N SER A 281 -14.45 16.31 15.18
CA SER A 281 -13.73 16.29 16.45
C SER A 281 -12.88 17.55 16.63
N ARG A 282 -12.53 17.86 17.88
CA ARG A 282 -11.60 18.93 18.22
C ARG A 282 -10.12 18.48 18.11
N THR A 283 -9.88 17.27 17.65
CA THR A 283 -8.52 16.72 17.52
C THR A 283 -7.76 17.51 16.47
N PRO A 284 -6.58 18.07 16.80
CA PRO A 284 -5.79 18.81 15.83
C PRO A 284 -5.25 17.83 14.76
N LEU A 285 -5.41 18.21 13.51
CA LEU A 285 -4.81 17.48 12.38
C LEU A 285 -4.17 18.52 11.46
N ALA A 286 -2.85 18.58 11.47
CA ALA A 286 -2.09 19.53 10.67
C ALA A 286 -2.39 19.30 9.16
N GLY A 287 -2.55 20.39 8.41
CA GLY A 287 -2.76 20.32 6.96
C GLY A 287 -4.17 19.95 6.47
N ILE A 288 -5.11 19.63 7.37
CA ILE A 288 -6.48 19.20 6.95
C ILE A 288 -7.57 20.17 7.40
N LYS A 289 -7.40 20.85 8.53
CA LYS A 289 -8.41 21.76 9.07
C LYS A 289 -8.36 23.17 8.49
N GLU A 290 -7.28 23.51 7.84
CA GLU A 290 -7.14 24.75 7.09
C GLU A 290 -7.48 24.48 5.63
N ASP A 291 -8.47 25.20 5.08
CA ASP A 291 -8.89 25.08 3.66
C ASP A 291 -7.83 25.69 2.70
N GLU A 292 -6.57 25.79 3.11
CA GLU A 292 -5.50 26.24 2.24
C GLU A 292 -5.06 25.08 1.33
N PRO A 293 -4.92 25.35 0.01
CA PRO A 293 -4.28 24.40 -0.89
C PRO A 293 -2.87 24.12 -0.34
N VAL A 294 -2.54 22.85 -0.21
CA VAL A 294 -1.20 22.42 0.22
C VAL A 294 -0.21 23.05 -0.74
N SER A 295 0.55 24.06 -0.23
CA SER A 295 1.60 24.68 -1.02
C SER A 295 2.54 23.58 -1.52
N PRO A 296 2.76 23.45 -2.83
CA PRO A 296 3.82 22.60 -3.32
C PRO A 296 5.14 23.30 -2.96
N TRP A 297 5.80 22.83 -1.88
CA TRP A 297 7.18 23.18 -1.40
C TRP A 297 7.51 24.67 -1.27
#